data_2ae3ef366ed65ad8bcc0dd67bb740110
#
_entry.id   2ae3ef366ed65ad8bcc0dd67bb740110
#
_cell.length_a   1.000
_cell.length_b   1.000
_cell.length_c   1.000
_cell.angle_alpha   90.00
_cell.angle_beta   90.00
_cell.angle_gamma   90.00
#
_symmetry.space_group_name_H-M   'P 1'
#
loop_
_entity.id
_entity.type
_entity.pdbx_description
1 polymer ?
#
loop_
_entity_poly.entity_id
_entity_poly.type
_entity_poly.pdbx_seq_one_letter_code
_entity_poly.pdbx_strand_id
1 'polypeptide(L)'
;MKSLKKTIRYIWHIIALLLIPLRYAIYCTRFQKHLHITAEVAEKELSAIQPDKGQTCLCNNSIEATYDLHIIVPVYNTAPYLKQCLDSIFQQETEFSFFVSIVDDGSTDNSPALLDDYHASLQGSSHYPNTEIIHQTNQGPSAARNAALRNIRGKYLMFVDSDDMLLPGAIQTLMNVAILSGADISEGNFNCGPSHGCACGKVYRSELFRHVHFPPGYWFEDTLNIFYLYPLCHRIVQVPGTHYYYRPNPVSIMHSFQGNERTVDSLWVSRRVLSDYFSQGHKATPKLLRLYLQDTLSTASHFHTLKNEQAMQALFVTHCDIFRKYFAASLNDSSHNTGLPLLLKGVALSLSKANYRLFRTIADCI
;
A
#
# COMPACT_ATOMS: atom_id res chain seq x y z
N MET A 1 3.95 -27.02 -24.10
CA MET A 1 5.26 -26.42 -23.81
C MET A 1 5.21 -25.29 -22.76
N LYS A 2 4.30 -24.31 -22.81
CA LYS A 2 4.22 -23.22 -21.79
C LYS A 2 3.90 -23.74 -20.37
N SER A 3 3.02 -24.73 -20.23
CA SER A 3 2.68 -25.35 -18.94
C SER A 3 3.86 -26.10 -18.30
N LEU A 4 4.61 -26.87 -19.09
CA LEU A 4 5.77 -27.62 -18.61
C LEU A 4 6.90 -26.68 -18.11
N LYS A 5 7.15 -25.56 -18.79
CA LYS A 5 8.12 -24.55 -18.36
C LYS A 5 7.70 -23.90 -17.02
N LYS A 6 6.40 -23.68 -16.81
CA LYS A 6 5.85 -23.11 -15.56
C LYS A 6 6.02 -24.11 -14.41
N THR A 7 5.75 -25.39 -14.65
CA THR A 7 5.92 -26.48 -13.66
C THR A 7 7.40 -26.68 -13.30
N ILE A 8 8.30 -26.67 -14.30
CA ILE A 8 9.75 -26.79 -14.07
C ILE A 8 10.26 -25.61 -13.24
N ARG A 9 9.82 -24.39 -13.56
CA ARG A 9 10.18 -23.18 -12.81
C ARG A 9 9.68 -23.26 -11.36
N TYR A 10 8.48 -23.78 -11.15
CA TYR A 10 7.90 -24.00 -9.80
C TYR A 10 8.70 -25.04 -8.99
N ILE A 11 9.07 -26.15 -9.62
CA ILE A 11 9.91 -27.19 -8.99
C ILE A 11 11.30 -26.66 -8.64
N TRP A 12 11.92 -25.87 -9.50
CA TRP A 12 13.20 -25.20 -9.21
C TRP A 12 13.08 -24.19 -8.05
N HIS A 13 11.97 -23.48 -7.93
CA HIS A 13 11.71 -22.60 -6.78
C HIS A 13 11.62 -23.41 -5.48
N ILE A 14 10.90 -24.51 -5.48
CA ILE A 14 10.79 -25.40 -4.29
C ILE A 14 12.16 -25.98 -3.94
N ILE A 15 12.92 -26.45 -4.89
CA ILE A 15 14.28 -26.97 -4.66
C ILE A 15 15.21 -25.88 -4.14
N ALA A 16 15.16 -24.67 -4.71
CA ALA A 16 15.93 -23.54 -4.22
C ALA A 16 15.57 -23.20 -2.77
N LEU A 17 14.27 -23.18 -2.42
CA LEU A 17 13.77 -22.94 -1.07
C LEU A 17 14.22 -24.03 -0.08
N LEU A 18 14.20 -25.31 -0.49
CA LEU A 18 14.65 -26.45 0.33
C LEU A 18 16.18 -26.45 0.54
N LEU A 19 16.93 -25.90 -0.41
CA LEU A 19 18.39 -25.80 -0.32
C LEU A 19 18.87 -24.55 0.46
N ILE A 20 17.96 -23.61 0.79
CA ILE A 20 18.31 -22.42 1.62
C ILE A 20 18.99 -22.79 2.92
N PRO A 21 18.51 -23.77 3.75
CA PRO A 21 19.20 -24.12 4.99
C PRO A 21 20.58 -24.73 4.76
N LEU A 22 20.75 -25.56 3.71
CA LEU A 22 22.02 -26.18 3.40
C LEU A 22 23.03 -25.19 2.82
N ARG A 23 22.59 -24.34 1.91
CA ARG A 23 23.38 -23.21 1.39
C ARG A 23 23.72 -22.26 2.53
N TYR A 24 22.78 -22.01 3.45
CA TYR A 24 22.98 -21.18 4.63
C TYR A 24 24.09 -21.72 5.53
N ALA A 25 24.08 -23.00 5.87
CA ALA A 25 25.13 -23.62 6.68
C ALA A 25 26.52 -23.51 6.01
N ILE A 26 26.59 -23.69 4.69
CA ILE A 26 27.83 -23.56 3.90
C ILE A 26 28.26 -22.07 3.81
N TYR A 27 27.29 -21.14 3.69
CA TYR A 27 27.56 -19.69 3.56
C TYR A 27 27.98 -19.02 4.87
N CYS A 28 27.41 -19.43 6.01
CA CYS A 28 27.77 -18.89 7.32
C CYS A 28 29.25 -19.20 7.69
N THR A 29 29.79 -20.28 7.12
CA THR A 29 31.16 -20.72 7.43
C THR A 29 32.24 -20.22 6.45
N ARG A 30 31.87 -19.79 5.25
CA ARG A 30 32.88 -19.52 4.20
C ARG A 30 32.87 -18.14 3.54
N PHE A 31 31.78 -17.36 3.58
CA PHE A 31 31.71 -16.13 2.77
C PHE A 31 30.84 -15.04 3.43
N GLN A 32 31.34 -14.40 4.48
CA GLN A 32 30.85 -13.08 4.87
C GLN A 32 31.44 -12.03 3.92
N LYS A 33 30.73 -11.70 2.85
CA LYS A 33 31.05 -10.46 2.13
C LYS A 33 30.27 -9.34 2.84
N HIS A 34 30.91 -8.75 3.85
CA HIS A 34 30.38 -7.53 4.43
C HIS A 34 30.42 -6.45 3.36
N LEU A 35 29.27 -5.80 3.15
CA LEU A 35 29.25 -4.57 2.36
C LEU A 35 29.95 -3.50 3.21
N HIS A 36 30.96 -2.85 2.63
CA HIS A 36 31.66 -1.74 3.26
C HIS A 36 30.94 -0.41 3.08
N ILE A 37 29.61 -0.44 2.87
CA ILE A 37 28.77 0.73 2.68
C ILE A 37 28.10 1.04 4.02
N THR A 38 28.27 2.27 4.53
CA THR A 38 27.55 2.76 5.71
C THR A 38 26.10 3.15 5.35
N ALA A 39 25.23 3.28 6.36
CA ALA A 39 23.86 3.73 6.14
C ALA A 39 23.82 5.13 5.51
N GLU A 40 24.75 6.03 5.87
CA GLU A 40 24.84 7.37 5.29
C GLU A 40 25.21 7.34 3.81
N VAL A 41 26.16 6.47 3.43
CA VAL A 41 26.55 6.28 2.02
C VAL A 41 25.37 5.70 1.22
N ALA A 42 24.69 4.69 1.80
CA ALA A 42 23.50 4.10 1.17
C ALA A 42 22.40 5.14 0.94
N GLU A 43 22.12 5.97 1.93
CA GLU A 43 21.14 7.06 1.81
C GLU A 43 21.52 8.08 0.73
N LYS A 44 22.80 8.45 0.66
CA LYS A 44 23.31 9.35 -0.37
C LYS A 44 23.16 8.77 -1.78
N GLU A 45 23.51 7.50 -1.97
CA GLU A 45 23.37 6.80 -3.26
C GLU A 45 21.89 6.73 -3.71
N LEU A 46 20.98 6.37 -2.80
CA LEU A 46 19.55 6.30 -3.11
C LEU A 46 18.94 7.69 -3.36
N SER A 47 19.35 8.69 -2.58
CA SER A 47 18.90 10.07 -2.76
C SER A 47 19.41 10.71 -4.04
N ALA A 48 20.53 10.22 -4.60
CA ALA A 48 21.01 10.65 -5.91
C ALA A 48 20.14 10.11 -7.06
N ILE A 49 19.48 8.97 -6.86
CA ILE A 49 18.53 8.39 -7.83
C ILE A 49 17.17 9.08 -7.65
N GLN A 50 16.60 9.02 -6.44
CA GLN A 50 15.32 9.61 -6.08
C GLN A 50 15.39 10.13 -4.63
N PRO A 51 15.34 11.45 -4.41
CA PRO A 51 15.44 12.01 -3.05
C PRO A 51 14.22 11.67 -2.20
N ASP A 52 14.46 11.39 -0.90
CA ASP A 52 13.39 11.26 0.09
C ASP A 52 12.63 12.60 0.22
N LYS A 53 11.31 12.55 0.15
CA LYS A 53 10.45 13.73 0.28
C LYS A 53 10.38 14.27 1.72
N GLY A 54 10.80 13.49 2.70
CA GLY A 54 10.78 13.86 4.11
C GLY A 54 9.39 14.05 4.71
N GLN A 55 8.32 13.67 3.98
CA GLN A 55 6.95 13.94 4.39
C GLN A 55 6.44 12.91 5.40
N THR A 56 5.87 13.38 6.50
CA THR A 56 5.23 12.54 7.53
C THR A 56 3.83 12.12 7.10
N CYS A 57 3.37 10.97 7.62
CA CYS A 57 1.96 10.58 7.54
C CYS A 57 1.14 11.01 8.78
N LEU A 58 1.75 11.67 9.76
CA LEU A 58 1.04 12.12 10.96
C LEU A 58 0.31 13.43 10.71
N CYS A 59 -0.94 13.50 11.17
CA CYS A 59 -1.81 14.67 11.06
C CYS A 59 -2.89 14.64 12.15
N ASN A 60 -3.84 15.59 12.07
CA ASN A 60 -5.08 15.55 12.82
C ASN A 60 -6.22 15.84 11.85
N ASN A 61 -7.08 14.86 11.63
CA ASN A 61 -8.28 14.98 10.80
C ASN A 61 -9.52 15.18 11.67
N SER A 62 -10.46 16.01 11.21
CA SER A 62 -11.78 16.13 11.81
C SER A 62 -12.66 14.96 11.40
N ILE A 63 -13.42 14.40 12.34
CA ILE A 63 -14.38 13.33 12.06
C ILE A 63 -15.74 13.79 12.59
N GLU A 64 -16.65 14.13 11.69
CA GLU A 64 -18.01 14.55 12.02
C GLU A 64 -19.00 13.37 12.03
N ALA A 65 -18.72 12.30 11.27
CA ALA A 65 -19.48 11.05 11.22
C ALA A 65 -21.00 11.19 11.04
N THR A 66 -21.42 12.18 10.25
CA THR A 66 -22.83 12.46 9.96
C THR A 66 -23.48 11.37 9.10
N TYR A 67 -22.66 10.74 8.26
CA TYR A 67 -23.05 9.65 7.34
C TYR A 67 -22.50 8.31 7.85
N ASP A 68 -23.04 7.23 7.31
CA ASP A 68 -22.50 5.89 7.58
C ASP A 68 -21.19 5.67 6.86
N LEU A 69 -21.07 6.16 5.61
CA LEU A 69 -19.90 6.00 4.76
C LEU A 69 -19.47 7.35 4.15
N HIS A 70 -18.17 7.61 4.09
CA HIS A 70 -17.58 8.68 3.30
C HIS A 70 -16.72 8.07 2.19
N ILE A 71 -17.09 8.31 0.93
CA ILE A 71 -16.37 7.84 -0.25
C ILE A 71 -15.48 8.97 -0.75
N ILE A 72 -14.21 8.67 -1.00
CA ILE A 72 -13.22 9.64 -1.48
C ILE A 72 -12.72 9.20 -2.85
N VAL A 73 -12.84 10.07 -3.84
CA VAL A 73 -12.47 9.82 -5.24
C VAL A 73 -11.41 10.83 -5.66
N PRO A 74 -10.11 10.45 -5.69
CA PRO A 74 -9.08 11.29 -6.28
C PRO A 74 -9.17 11.24 -7.81
N VAL A 75 -9.09 12.39 -8.47
CA VAL A 75 -9.21 12.54 -9.93
C VAL A 75 -7.97 13.27 -10.47
N TYR A 76 -7.31 12.67 -11.47
CA TYR A 76 -6.28 13.34 -12.25
C TYR A 76 -6.20 12.75 -13.65
N ASN A 77 -6.61 13.54 -14.66
CA ASN A 77 -6.55 13.16 -16.08
C ASN A 77 -7.24 11.81 -16.39
N THR A 78 -8.46 11.62 -15.88
CA THR A 78 -9.25 10.38 -16.04
C THR A 78 -10.55 10.61 -16.81
N ALA A 79 -10.68 11.68 -17.59
CA ALA A 79 -11.88 12.01 -18.35
C ALA A 79 -12.55 10.83 -19.10
N PRO A 80 -11.79 9.90 -19.75
CA PRO A 80 -12.41 8.77 -20.45
C PRO A 80 -13.13 7.77 -19.55
N TYR A 81 -12.79 7.72 -18.26
CA TYR A 81 -13.25 6.72 -17.29
C TYR A 81 -14.19 7.32 -16.25
N LEU A 82 -14.03 8.62 -15.97
CA LEU A 82 -14.61 9.33 -14.82
C LEU A 82 -16.13 9.14 -14.70
N LYS A 83 -16.88 9.29 -15.82
CA LYS A 83 -18.33 9.11 -15.79
C LYS A 83 -18.75 7.72 -15.34
N GLN A 84 -18.06 6.67 -15.84
CA GLN A 84 -18.39 5.29 -15.48
C GLN A 84 -18.04 5.01 -14.00
N CYS A 85 -16.94 5.57 -13.51
CA CYS A 85 -16.57 5.51 -12.10
C CYS A 85 -17.67 6.11 -11.23
N LEU A 86 -18.07 7.36 -11.50
CA LEU A 86 -19.09 8.06 -10.73
C LEU A 86 -20.45 7.37 -10.82
N ASP A 87 -20.89 6.96 -12.00
CA ASP A 87 -22.12 6.18 -12.16
C ASP A 87 -22.10 4.92 -11.30
N SER A 88 -20.96 4.22 -11.22
CA SER A 88 -20.84 3.00 -10.42
C SER A 88 -20.95 3.23 -8.91
N ILE A 89 -20.65 4.44 -8.44
CA ILE A 89 -20.80 4.85 -7.05
C ILE A 89 -22.24 5.28 -6.78
N PHE A 90 -22.78 6.19 -7.61
CA PHE A 90 -24.08 6.81 -7.38
C PHE A 90 -25.25 5.87 -7.67
N GLN A 91 -25.06 4.83 -8.47
CA GLN A 91 -26.05 3.79 -8.76
C GLN A 91 -26.02 2.61 -7.79
N GLN A 92 -25.22 2.69 -6.69
CA GLN A 92 -25.24 1.64 -5.67
C GLN A 92 -26.57 1.59 -4.93
N GLU A 93 -27.20 0.43 -4.94
CA GLU A 93 -28.36 0.14 -4.10
C GLU A 93 -27.89 -0.24 -2.71
N THR A 94 -28.16 0.62 -1.72
CA THR A 94 -27.73 0.41 -0.33
C THR A 94 -28.65 1.14 0.64
N GLU A 95 -28.81 0.58 1.84
CA GLU A 95 -29.52 1.21 2.96
C GLU A 95 -28.65 2.20 3.74
N PHE A 96 -27.33 2.21 3.48
CA PHE A 96 -26.38 3.07 4.18
C PHE A 96 -26.36 4.47 3.56
N SER A 97 -26.45 5.49 4.43
CA SER A 97 -26.22 6.87 4.03
C SER A 97 -24.75 7.10 3.68
N PHE A 98 -24.47 7.74 2.55
CA PHE A 98 -23.10 8.03 2.20
C PHE A 98 -22.90 9.45 1.66
N PHE A 99 -21.70 9.97 1.86
CA PHE A 99 -21.20 11.24 1.35
C PHE A 99 -20.04 10.97 0.39
N VAL A 100 -19.92 11.77 -0.68
CA VAL A 100 -18.86 11.60 -1.68
C VAL A 100 -18.03 12.88 -1.79
N SER A 101 -16.72 12.80 -1.51
CA SER A 101 -15.76 13.85 -1.84
C SER A 101 -15.00 13.48 -3.11
N ILE A 102 -15.12 14.28 -4.14
CA ILE A 102 -14.41 14.12 -5.40
C ILE A 102 -13.35 15.21 -5.46
N VAL A 103 -12.09 14.82 -5.57
CA VAL A 103 -10.96 15.74 -5.52
C VAL A 103 -10.22 15.74 -6.84
N ASP A 104 -10.41 16.78 -7.62
CA ASP A 104 -9.63 17.03 -8.84
C ASP A 104 -8.26 17.60 -8.48
N ASP A 105 -7.23 16.82 -8.71
CA ASP A 105 -5.83 17.16 -8.43
C ASP A 105 -5.17 17.94 -9.59
N GLY A 106 -5.86 18.97 -10.10
CA GLY A 106 -5.36 19.84 -11.15
C GLY A 106 -5.27 19.13 -12.50
N SER A 107 -6.33 18.43 -12.90
CA SER A 107 -6.39 17.78 -14.21
C SER A 107 -6.25 18.80 -15.35
N THR A 108 -5.56 18.36 -16.40
CA THR A 108 -5.33 19.17 -17.62
C THR A 108 -6.14 18.70 -18.82
N ASP A 109 -6.87 17.59 -18.65
CA ASP A 109 -7.82 17.07 -19.62
C ASP A 109 -9.24 17.61 -19.35
N ASN A 110 -10.27 16.98 -19.92
CA ASN A 110 -11.67 17.40 -19.71
C ASN A 110 -12.29 16.95 -18.38
N SER A 111 -11.51 16.36 -17.44
CA SER A 111 -12.02 15.88 -16.15
C SER A 111 -12.70 16.97 -15.32
N PRO A 112 -12.16 18.20 -15.17
CA PRO A 112 -12.80 19.24 -14.37
C PRO A 112 -14.19 19.60 -14.89
N ALA A 113 -14.33 19.83 -16.20
CA ALA A 113 -15.62 20.18 -16.81
C ALA A 113 -16.66 19.03 -16.66
N LEU A 114 -16.21 17.78 -16.83
CA LEU A 114 -17.07 16.61 -16.61
C LEU A 114 -17.54 16.51 -15.15
N LEU A 115 -16.70 16.86 -14.17
CA LEU A 115 -17.08 16.88 -12.77
C LEU A 115 -18.14 17.93 -12.47
N ASP A 116 -17.95 19.15 -12.98
CA ASP A 116 -18.88 20.26 -12.77
C ASP A 116 -20.26 19.94 -13.40
N ASP A 117 -20.27 19.43 -14.63
CA ASP A 117 -21.48 19.01 -15.33
C ASP A 117 -22.17 17.85 -14.59
N TYR A 118 -21.41 16.87 -14.12
CA TYR A 118 -21.92 15.72 -13.37
C TYR A 118 -22.55 16.19 -12.05
N HIS A 119 -21.86 17.03 -11.30
CA HIS A 119 -22.35 17.60 -10.04
C HIS A 119 -23.62 18.41 -10.24
N ALA A 120 -23.67 19.26 -11.28
CA ALA A 120 -24.87 20.01 -11.64
C ALA A 120 -26.06 19.08 -11.94
N SER A 121 -25.82 17.95 -12.59
CA SER A 121 -26.86 16.94 -12.89
C SER A 121 -27.42 16.25 -11.65
N LEU A 122 -26.67 16.19 -10.55
CA LEU A 122 -27.09 15.60 -9.28
C LEU A 122 -27.92 16.57 -8.43
N GLN A 123 -27.79 17.87 -8.64
CA GLN A 123 -28.50 18.87 -7.86
C GLN A 123 -30.01 18.77 -8.07
N GLY A 124 -30.75 18.70 -6.97
CA GLY A 124 -32.22 18.59 -6.99
C GLY A 124 -32.78 17.18 -6.98
N SER A 125 -31.95 16.15 -7.02
CA SER A 125 -32.37 14.75 -6.86
C SER A 125 -32.31 14.33 -5.39
N SER A 126 -33.47 13.96 -4.83
CA SER A 126 -33.55 13.41 -3.44
C SER A 126 -32.91 12.01 -3.29
N HIS A 127 -32.51 11.39 -4.40
CA HIS A 127 -31.96 10.03 -4.43
C HIS A 127 -30.43 9.98 -4.43
N TYR A 128 -29.76 11.15 -4.56
CA TYR A 128 -28.30 11.16 -4.60
C TYR A 128 -27.73 11.64 -3.27
N PRO A 129 -26.63 11.04 -2.82
CA PRO A 129 -25.95 11.43 -1.60
C PRO A 129 -25.40 12.85 -1.71
N ASN A 130 -25.17 13.47 -0.56
CA ASN A 130 -24.46 14.74 -0.51
C ASN A 130 -23.05 14.56 -1.08
N THR A 131 -22.66 15.49 -1.93
CA THR A 131 -21.41 15.44 -2.70
C THR A 131 -20.71 16.78 -2.64
N GLU A 132 -19.40 16.76 -2.49
CA GLU A 132 -18.55 17.93 -2.69
C GLU A 132 -17.53 17.67 -3.80
N ILE A 133 -17.16 18.71 -4.51
CA ILE A 133 -16.04 18.71 -5.45
C ILE A 133 -14.99 19.68 -4.92
N ILE A 134 -13.74 19.23 -4.89
CA ILE A 134 -12.59 20.02 -4.48
C ILE A 134 -11.64 20.08 -5.68
N HIS A 135 -11.34 21.28 -6.19
CA HIS A 135 -10.30 21.50 -7.18
C HIS A 135 -9.05 22.03 -6.50
N GLN A 136 -7.91 21.39 -6.76
CA GLN A 136 -6.61 21.81 -6.24
C GLN A 136 -5.54 21.79 -7.33
N THR A 137 -4.41 22.43 -7.08
CA THR A 137 -3.22 22.25 -7.91
C THR A 137 -2.65 20.87 -7.73
N ASN A 138 -2.09 20.28 -8.80
CA ASN A 138 -1.56 18.91 -8.75
C ASN A 138 -0.46 18.74 -7.68
N GLN A 139 -0.70 17.81 -6.77
CA GLN A 139 0.21 17.42 -5.69
C GLN A 139 0.28 15.88 -5.52
N GLY A 140 -0.38 15.15 -6.43
CA GLY A 140 -0.40 13.68 -6.47
C GLY A 140 -1.53 13.03 -5.66
N PRO A 141 -1.72 11.71 -5.83
CA PRO A 141 -2.88 10.97 -5.32
C PRO A 141 -3.02 11.03 -3.80
N SER A 142 -1.90 11.01 -3.07
CA SER A 142 -1.90 11.20 -1.61
C SER A 142 -2.54 12.53 -1.21
N ALA A 143 -2.13 13.62 -1.86
CA ALA A 143 -2.61 14.96 -1.53
C ALA A 143 -4.11 15.10 -1.85
N ALA A 144 -4.56 14.51 -2.95
CA ALA A 144 -5.98 14.49 -3.31
C ALA A 144 -6.81 13.73 -2.26
N ARG A 145 -6.41 12.52 -1.86
CA ARG A 145 -7.09 11.79 -0.78
C ARG A 145 -7.05 12.56 0.54
N ASN A 146 -5.92 13.18 0.86
CA ASN A 146 -5.74 13.94 2.10
C ASN A 146 -6.61 15.20 2.16
N ALA A 147 -6.90 15.85 1.03
CA ALA A 147 -7.79 17.00 1.00
C ALA A 147 -9.18 16.66 1.56
N ALA A 148 -9.75 15.51 1.18
CA ALA A 148 -11.02 15.03 1.69
C ALA A 148 -10.90 14.46 3.13
N LEU A 149 -9.77 13.82 3.46
CA LEU A 149 -9.54 13.27 4.80
C LEU A 149 -9.49 14.34 5.90
N ARG A 150 -9.18 15.59 5.59
CA ARG A 150 -9.18 16.68 6.59
C ARG A 150 -10.52 16.84 7.29
N ASN A 151 -11.61 16.51 6.59
CA ASN A 151 -12.97 16.60 7.11
C ASN A 151 -13.75 15.33 6.79
N ILE A 152 -13.59 14.32 7.62
CA ILE A 152 -14.22 13.01 7.44
C ILE A 152 -15.67 13.10 7.88
N ARG A 153 -16.62 12.77 6.98
CA ARG A 153 -18.04 12.88 7.22
C ARG A 153 -18.75 11.56 7.50
N GLY A 154 -18.06 10.43 7.30
CA GLY A 154 -18.61 9.10 7.53
C GLY A 154 -18.07 8.42 8.79
N LYS A 155 -18.86 7.51 9.37
CA LYS A 155 -18.38 6.57 10.39
C LYS A 155 -17.33 5.62 9.82
N TYR A 156 -17.46 5.35 8.52
CA TYR A 156 -16.54 4.55 7.72
C TYR A 156 -16.05 5.34 6.52
N LEU A 157 -14.93 4.91 5.95
CA LEU A 157 -14.30 5.46 4.75
C LEU A 157 -14.18 4.41 3.65
N MET A 158 -14.26 4.84 2.40
CA MET A 158 -13.92 4.04 1.22
C MET A 158 -13.18 4.94 0.22
N PHE A 159 -12.13 4.40 -0.39
CA PHE A 159 -11.43 5.07 -1.49
C PHE A 159 -11.77 4.37 -2.80
N VAL A 160 -12.01 5.15 -3.85
CA VAL A 160 -12.28 4.66 -5.20
C VAL A 160 -11.46 5.47 -6.17
N ASP A 161 -10.57 4.82 -6.93
CA ASP A 161 -9.77 5.50 -7.95
C ASP A 161 -10.65 5.82 -9.17
N SER A 162 -10.47 7.01 -9.74
CA SER A 162 -11.37 7.58 -10.77
C SER A 162 -11.34 6.89 -12.12
N ASP A 163 -10.38 6.00 -12.34
CA ASP A 163 -10.32 5.13 -13.54
C ASP A 163 -10.93 3.73 -13.32
N ASP A 164 -11.37 3.42 -12.09
CA ASP A 164 -11.95 2.15 -11.67
C ASP A 164 -13.48 2.21 -11.47
N MET A 165 -14.07 1.11 -10.98
CA MET A 165 -15.51 1.05 -10.69
C MET A 165 -15.82 0.18 -9.47
N LEU A 166 -16.88 0.53 -8.74
CA LEU A 166 -17.52 -0.37 -7.79
C LEU A 166 -18.44 -1.34 -8.53
N LEU A 167 -18.45 -2.60 -8.13
CA LEU A 167 -19.44 -3.54 -8.65
C LEU A 167 -20.78 -3.39 -7.91
N PRO A 168 -21.91 -3.77 -8.53
CA PRO A 168 -23.23 -3.68 -7.90
C PRO A 168 -23.28 -4.34 -6.53
N GLY A 169 -23.84 -3.66 -5.53
CA GLY A 169 -23.96 -4.15 -4.16
C GLY A 169 -22.66 -4.13 -3.34
N ALA A 170 -21.57 -3.55 -3.86
CA ALA A 170 -20.29 -3.50 -3.16
C ALA A 170 -20.38 -2.74 -1.84
N ILE A 171 -21.03 -1.56 -1.82
CA ILE A 171 -21.22 -0.77 -0.61
C ILE A 171 -22.00 -1.56 0.43
N GLN A 172 -23.17 -2.09 0.05
CA GLN A 172 -24.03 -2.86 0.95
C GLN A 172 -23.30 -4.04 1.57
N THR A 173 -22.57 -4.81 0.76
CA THR A 173 -21.86 -6.02 1.22
C THR A 173 -20.71 -5.68 2.16
N LEU A 174 -19.84 -4.75 1.76
CA LEU A 174 -18.67 -4.38 2.56
C LEU A 174 -19.05 -3.70 3.87
N MET A 175 -20.06 -2.83 3.86
CA MET A 175 -20.57 -2.16 5.05
C MET A 175 -21.25 -3.16 6.01
N ASN A 176 -22.07 -4.07 5.51
CA ASN A 176 -22.69 -5.11 6.34
C ASN A 176 -21.62 -5.94 7.06
N VAL A 177 -20.59 -6.38 6.35
CA VAL A 177 -19.50 -7.15 6.99
C VAL A 177 -18.77 -6.30 8.03
N ALA A 178 -18.45 -5.04 7.74
CA ALA A 178 -17.78 -4.16 8.70
C ALA A 178 -18.61 -4.01 10.00
N ILE A 179 -19.91 -3.74 9.87
CA ILE A 179 -20.79 -3.49 11.01
C ILE A 179 -21.07 -4.78 11.78
N LEU A 180 -21.52 -5.84 11.11
CA LEU A 180 -21.94 -7.08 11.77
C LEU A 180 -20.77 -7.82 12.43
N SER A 181 -19.58 -7.73 11.86
CA SER A 181 -18.39 -8.33 12.45
C SER A 181 -17.65 -7.43 13.44
N GLY A 182 -17.98 -6.14 13.50
CA GLY A 182 -17.22 -5.16 14.26
C GLY A 182 -15.81 -4.93 13.71
N ALA A 183 -15.59 -5.20 12.40
CA ALA A 183 -14.28 -5.05 11.79
C ALA A 183 -13.83 -3.59 11.75
N ASP A 184 -12.52 -3.39 11.92
CA ASP A 184 -11.88 -2.11 11.67
C ASP A 184 -11.71 -1.87 10.17
N ILE A 185 -11.49 -2.97 9.41
CA ILE A 185 -11.43 -2.97 7.95
C ILE A 185 -12.17 -4.18 7.42
N SER A 186 -13.08 -3.99 6.46
CA SER A 186 -13.61 -5.04 5.59
C SER A 186 -12.98 -4.92 4.19
N GLU A 187 -12.26 -5.96 3.77
CA GLU A 187 -11.53 -5.99 2.50
C GLU A 187 -12.30 -6.78 1.46
N GLY A 188 -12.69 -6.12 0.37
CA GLY A 188 -13.18 -6.79 -0.83
C GLY A 188 -12.07 -7.34 -1.70
N ASN A 189 -12.44 -7.89 -2.87
CA ASN A 189 -11.48 -8.29 -3.88
C ASN A 189 -11.64 -7.45 -5.13
N PHE A 190 -10.55 -7.30 -5.86
CA PHE A 190 -10.53 -6.84 -7.24
C PHE A 190 -10.91 -7.98 -8.20
N ASN A 191 -11.26 -7.64 -9.42
CA ASN A 191 -11.43 -8.60 -10.51
C ASN A 191 -10.13 -9.36 -10.85
N CYS A 192 -8.97 -8.84 -10.43
CA CYS A 192 -7.66 -9.46 -10.66
C CYS A 192 -7.04 -10.11 -9.40
N GLY A 193 -7.71 -10.05 -8.25
CA GLY A 193 -7.23 -10.66 -7.01
C GLY A 193 -7.57 -9.87 -5.74
N PRO A 194 -6.93 -10.20 -4.61
CA PRO A 194 -7.15 -9.50 -3.34
C PRO A 194 -6.75 -8.02 -3.39
N SER A 195 -7.50 -7.16 -2.70
CA SER A 195 -7.20 -5.74 -2.53
C SER A 195 -6.17 -5.47 -1.41
N HIS A 196 -5.59 -6.53 -0.84
CA HIS A 196 -4.68 -6.41 0.32
C HIS A 196 -3.51 -5.44 0.04
N GLY A 197 -3.29 -4.51 0.95
CA GLY A 197 -2.27 -3.47 0.82
C GLY A 197 -2.76 -2.21 0.09
N CYS A 198 -3.63 -2.31 -0.91
CA CYS A 198 -4.14 -1.14 -1.65
C CYS A 198 -5.08 -0.28 -0.81
N ALA A 199 -5.24 1.01 -1.13
CA ALA A 199 -6.22 1.89 -0.49
C ALA A 199 -7.65 1.53 -0.89
N CYS A 200 -7.86 1.17 -2.16
CA CYS A 200 -9.16 0.90 -2.75
C CYS A 200 -9.71 -0.49 -2.41
N GLY A 201 -10.99 -0.72 -2.72
CA GLY A 201 -11.64 -2.02 -2.59
C GLY A 201 -11.97 -2.44 -1.16
N LYS A 202 -12.03 -1.51 -0.22
CA LYS A 202 -12.31 -1.80 1.20
C LYS A 202 -13.04 -0.66 1.91
N VAL A 203 -13.63 -1.02 3.04
CA VAL A 203 -14.25 -0.10 3.98
C VAL A 203 -13.41 -0.06 5.25
N TYR A 204 -13.07 1.12 5.71
CA TYR A 204 -12.27 1.40 6.89
C TYR A 204 -13.11 2.08 7.97
N ARG A 205 -12.92 1.74 9.22
CA ARG A 205 -13.41 2.56 10.32
C ARG A 205 -12.70 3.92 10.30
N SER A 206 -13.44 5.02 10.29
CA SER A 206 -12.88 6.37 10.11
C SER A 206 -11.86 6.75 11.18
N GLU A 207 -12.01 6.23 12.41
CA GLU A 207 -11.06 6.46 13.51
C GLU A 207 -9.62 6.05 13.18
N LEU A 208 -9.42 5.12 12.28
CA LEU A 208 -8.07 4.73 11.82
C LEU A 208 -7.31 5.89 11.18
N PHE A 209 -8.03 6.85 10.60
CA PHE A 209 -7.45 8.02 9.93
C PHE A 209 -7.46 9.30 10.79
N ARG A 210 -7.83 9.23 12.04
CA ARG A 210 -7.89 10.43 12.91
C ARG A 210 -6.55 11.15 12.99
N HIS A 211 -5.46 10.43 13.11
CA HIS A 211 -4.11 10.99 13.31
C HIS A 211 -3.13 10.68 12.18
N VAL A 212 -3.64 10.18 11.06
CA VAL A 212 -2.80 9.87 9.92
C VAL A 212 -3.46 10.22 8.59
N HIS A 213 -2.61 10.44 7.60
CA HIS A 213 -2.98 10.63 6.22
C HIS A 213 -1.97 9.91 5.29
N PHE A 214 -2.26 9.82 4.00
CA PHE A 214 -1.32 9.28 3.03
C PHE A 214 -0.09 10.18 2.92
N PRO A 215 1.15 9.63 2.96
CA PRO A 215 2.37 10.44 2.88
C PRO A 215 2.47 11.11 1.49
N PRO A 216 2.52 12.46 1.43
CA PRO A 216 2.46 13.16 0.16
C PRO A 216 3.74 13.02 -0.67
N GLY A 217 3.60 13.01 -2.00
CA GLY A 217 4.72 13.07 -2.94
C GLY A 217 5.42 11.75 -3.23
N TYR A 218 5.12 10.67 -2.51
CA TYR A 218 5.65 9.33 -2.78
C TYR A 218 4.75 8.54 -3.73
N TRP A 219 5.34 7.67 -4.53
CA TRP A 219 4.67 6.50 -5.07
C TRP A 219 4.57 5.42 -3.98
N PHE A 220 3.64 4.48 -4.14
CA PHE A 220 3.39 3.40 -3.17
C PHE A 220 2.91 3.91 -1.80
N GLU A 221 2.16 5.01 -1.80
CA GLU A 221 1.60 5.62 -0.59
C GLU A 221 0.69 4.67 0.20
N ASP A 222 0.14 3.65 -0.48
CA ASP A 222 -0.66 2.58 0.11
C ASP A 222 0.09 1.75 1.17
N THR A 223 1.41 1.86 1.21
CA THR A 223 2.26 1.32 2.28
C THR A 223 1.81 1.76 3.68
N LEU A 224 1.06 2.88 3.77
CA LEU A 224 0.37 3.32 4.99
C LEU A 224 -0.54 2.21 5.56
N ASN A 225 -1.27 1.48 4.71
CA ASN A 225 -2.11 0.37 5.15
C ASN A 225 -1.27 -0.71 5.86
N ILE A 226 -0.14 -1.06 5.25
CA ILE A 226 0.70 -2.18 5.69
C ILE A 226 1.37 -1.89 7.04
N PHE A 227 1.96 -0.70 7.20
CA PHE A 227 2.83 -0.40 8.34
C PHE A 227 2.21 0.48 9.41
N TYR A 228 1.05 1.08 9.12
CA TYR A 228 0.37 1.90 10.12
C TYR A 228 -1.04 1.37 10.43
N LEU A 229 -1.92 1.26 9.45
CA LEU A 229 -3.32 0.94 9.70
C LEU A 229 -3.52 -0.53 10.12
N TYR A 230 -2.99 -1.49 9.37
CA TYR A 230 -3.17 -2.91 9.69
C TYR A 230 -2.60 -3.33 11.05
N PRO A 231 -1.43 -2.83 11.50
CA PRO A 231 -0.93 -3.10 12.84
C PRO A 231 -1.84 -2.62 13.96
N LEU A 232 -2.59 -1.53 13.74
CA LEU A 232 -3.53 -0.96 14.71
C LEU A 232 -4.88 -1.68 14.73
N CYS A 233 -5.25 -2.38 13.66
CA CYS A 233 -6.52 -3.07 13.58
C CYS A 233 -6.60 -4.28 14.52
N HIS A 234 -7.66 -4.32 15.31
CA HIS A 234 -8.04 -5.52 16.06
C HIS A 234 -8.63 -6.58 15.14
N ARG A 235 -9.40 -6.17 14.11
CA ARG A 235 -10.09 -7.08 13.21
C ARG A 235 -10.11 -6.56 11.78
N ILE A 236 -9.55 -7.37 10.88
CA ILE A 236 -9.65 -7.20 9.43
C ILE A 236 -10.39 -8.41 8.89
N VAL A 237 -11.43 -8.21 8.10
CA VAL A 237 -12.25 -9.28 7.52
C VAL A 237 -12.16 -9.24 6.01
N GLN A 238 -11.68 -10.32 5.41
CA GLN A 238 -11.72 -10.50 3.97
C GLN A 238 -13.13 -10.93 3.54
N VAL A 239 -13.74 -10.18 2.64
CA VAL A 239 -15.09 -10.41 2.13
C VAL A 239 -15.02 -11.23 0.84
N PRO A 240 -15.64 -12.44 0.80
CA PRO A 240 -15.66 -13.25 -0.42
C PRO A 240 -16.40 -12.55 -1.57
N GLY A 241 -15.99 -12.84 -2.80
CA GLY A 241 -16.56 -12.24 -4.01
C GLY A 241 -15.74 -11.05 -4.51
N THR A 242 -16.06 -10.60 -5.72
CA THR A 242 -15.45 -9.41 -6.33
C THR A 242 -16.35 -8.22 -6.07
N HIS A 243 -15.78 -7.12 -5.59
CA HIS A 243 -16.52 -5.91 -5.21
C HIS A 243 -16.03 -4.67 -5.95
N TYR A 244 -14.86 -4.76 -6.54
CA TYR A 244 -14.17 -3.65 -7.17
C TYR A 244 -13.59 -4.08 -8.52
N TYR A 245 -13.86 -3.31 -9.56
CA TYR A 245 -13.32 -3.53 -10.89
C TYR A 245 -12.10 -2.64 -11.09
N TYR A 246 -10.92 -3.23 -10.93
CA TYR A 246 -9.65 -2.60 -11.27
C TYR A 246 -9.50 -2.62 -12.79
N ARG A 247 -9.51 -1.44 -13.40
CA ARG A 247 -9.47 -1.29 -14.86
C ARG A 247 -8.02 -1.37 -15.37
N PRO A 248 -7.73 -2.17 -16.38
CA PRO A 248 -6.45 -2.09 -17.07
C PRO A 248 -6.28 -0.71 -17.71
N ASN A 249 -5.39 0.12 -17.15
CA ASN A 249 -5.07 1.45 -17.64
C ASN A 249 -3.59 1.53 -18.00
N PRO A 250 -3.21 1.63 -19.31
CA PRO A 250 -1.81 1.61 -19.76
C PRO A 250 -0.97 2.77 -19.22
N VAL A 251 -1.60 3.88 -18.83
CA VAL A 251 -0.91 5.08 -18.33
C VAL A 251 -0.88 5.13 -16.79
N SER A 252 -1.35 4.08 -16.11
CA SER A 252 -1.32 4.02 -14.65
C SER A 252 0.12 3.97 -14.10
N ILE A 253 0.30 4.42 -12.87
CA ILE A 253 1.58 4.35 -12.15
C ILE A 253 2.09 2.89 -12.11
N MET A 254 1.21 1.91 -11.93
CA MET A 254 1.54 0.49 -11.87
C MET A 254 2.12 -0.08 -13.17
N HIS A 255 1.91 0.58 -14.32
CA HIS A 255 2.54 0.22 -15.58
C HIS A 255 3.86 0.97 -15.82
N SER A 256 4.06 2.12 -15.18
CA SER A 256 5.18 3.01 -15.43
C SER A 256 6.34 2.87 -14.43
N PHE A 257 6.20 2.06 -13.36
CA PHE A 257 7.23 1.98 -12.33
C PHE A 257 8.47 1.16 -12.73
N GLN A 258 8.35 0.22 -13.68
CA GLN A 258 9.45 -0.66 -14.07
C GLN A 258 10.61 0.13 -14.69
N GLY A 259 11.78 0.08 -14.04
CA GLY A 259 12.97 0.79 -14.46
C GLY A 259 12.92 2.31 -14.21
N ASN A 260 11.87 2.81 -13.54
CA ASN A 260 11.73 4.21 -13.20
C ASN A 260 12.43 4.50 -11.85
N GLU A 261 13.15 5.62 -11.78
CA GLU A 261 13.86 6.05 -10.57
C GLU A 261 12.94 6.23 -9.36
N ARG A 262 11.67 6.59 -9.59
CA ARG A 262 10.65 6.69 -8.54
C ARG A 262 10.32 5.35 -7.85
N THR A 263 10.81 4.22 -8.37
CA THR A 263 10.78 2.94 -7.66
C THR A 263 11.42 3.02 -6.27
N VAL A 264 12.40 3.90 -6.09
CA VAL A 264 13.05 4.15 -4.79
C VAL A 264 12.08 4.71 -3.74
N ASP A 265 10.99 5.35 -4.17
CA ASP A 265 9.93 5.83 -3.27
C ASP A 265 9.34 4.70 -2.41
N SER A 266 9.32 3.44 -2.91
CA SER A 266 8.84 2.29 -2.14
C SER A 266 9.61 2.05 -0.84
N LEU A 267 10.92 2.30 -0.85
CA LEU A 267 11.76 2.23 0.35
C LEU A 267 11.56 3.45 1.25
N TRP A 268 11.53 4.65 0.66
CA TRP A 268 11.38 5.88 1.42
C TRP A 268 10.06 5.92 2.18
N VAL A 269 8.95 5.56 1.52
CA VAL A 269 7.63 5.53 2.15
C VAL A 269 7.57 4.48 3.26
N SER A 270 8.12 3.29 3.05
CA SER A 270 8.20 2.25 4.08
C SER A 270 8.97 2.72 5.31
N ARG A 271 10.15 3.33 5.10
CA ARG A 271 10.97 3.91 6.17
C ARG A 271 10.21 5.00 6.93
N ARG A 272 9.53 5.89 6.21
CA ARG A 272 8.80 7.01 6.79
C ARG A 272 7.62 6.54 7.62
N VAL A 273 6.76 5.71 7.06
CA VAL A 273 5.56 5.21 7.75
C VAL A 273 5.94 4.41 9.00
N LEU A 274 6.97 3.56 8.93
CA LEU A 274 7.49 2.86 10.11
C LEU A 274 8.03 3.83 11.17
N SER A 275 8.80 4.84 10.76
CA SER A 275 9.31 5.85 11.69
C SER A 275 8.17 6.58 12.40
N ASP A 276 7.14 6.97 11.68
CA ASP A 276 5.97 7.65 12.23
C ASP A 276 5.18 6.72 13.17
N TYR A 277 4.97 5.45 12.78
CA TYR A 277 4.33 4.45 13.65
C TYR A 277 5.05 4.31 15.01
N PHE A 278 6.36 4.13 15.00
CA PHE A 278 7.13 3.98 16.23
C PHE A 278 7.28 5.27 17.03
N SER A 279 7.25 6.44 16.38
CA SER A 279 7.27 7.74 17.06
C SER A 279 6.04 7.99 17.92
N GLN A 280 4.91 7.36 17.61
CA GLN A 280 3.68 7.38 18.40
C GLN A 280 3.70 6.39 19.59
N GLY A 281 4.85 5.77 19.87
CA GLY A 281 5.01 4.83 20.98
C GLY A 281 4.48 3.42 20.72
N HIS A 282 4.06 3.12 19.49
CA HIS A 282 3.65 1.76 19.12
C HIS A 282 4.84 0.80 19.15
N LYS A 283 4.55 -0.49 19.37
CA LYS A 283 5.59 -1.53 19.49
C LYS A 283 5.62 -2.44 18.26
N ALA A 284 6.79 -3.01 18.02
CA ALA A 284 6.92 -4.10 17.05
C ALA A 284 6.09 -5.30 17.51
N THR A 285 5.27 -5.82 16.61
CA THR A 285 4.45 -7.02 16.83
C THR A 285 4.90 -8.12 15.86
N PRO A 286 4.60 -9.42 16.14
CA PRO A 286 4.86 -10.49 15.17
C PRO A 286 4.21 -10.23 13.81
N LYS A 287 3.00 -9.65 13.82
CA LYS A 287 2.27 -9.25 12.61
C LYS A 287 3.03 -8.18 11.83
N LEU A 288 3.47 -7.11 12.50
CA LEU A 288 4.23 -6.02 11.86
C LEU A 288 5.59 -6.52 11.32
N LEU A 289 6.30 -7.34 12.08
CA LEU A 289 7.55 -7.96 11.61
C LEU A 289 7.32 -8.78 10.34
N ARG A 290 6.28 -9.61 10.31
CA ARG A 290 5.94 -10.40 9.12
C ARG A 290 5.65 -9.51 7.91
N LEU A 291 4.84 -8.46 8.08
CA LEU A 291 4.51 -7.49 7.02
C LEU A 291 5.77 -6.78 6.51
N TYR A 292 6.65 -6.35 7.43
CA TYR A 292 7.91 -5.72 7.07
C TYR A 292 8.83 -6.64 6.24
N LEU A 293 8.96 -7.91 6.63
CA LEU A 293 9.78 -8.86 5.87
C LEU A 293 9.20 -9.16 4.48
N GLN A 294 7.88 -9.18 4.34
CA GLN A 294 7.20 -9.32 3.05
C GLN A 294 7.43 -8.09 2.17
N ASP A 295 7.28 -6.89 2.73
CA ASP A 295 7.54 -5.64 2.03
C ASP A 295 9.01 -5.50 1.59
N THR A 296 9.95 -5.93 2.43
CA THR A 296 11.37 -5.96 2.08
C THR A 296 11.63 -6.74 0.78
N LEU A 297 10.93 -7.85 0.57
CA LEU A 297 11.02 -8.64 -0.66
C LEU A 297 10.33 -7.95 -1.83
N SER A 298 9.17 -7.36 -1.61
CA SER A 298 8.45 -6.58 -2.63
C SER A 298 9.30 -5.40 -3.11
N THR A 299 9.88 -4.66 -2.18
CA THR A 299 10.77 -3.53 -2.47
C THR A 299 12.02 -3.99 -3.23
N ALA A 300 12.62 -5.12 -2.85
CA ALA A 300 13.75 -5.69 -3.57
C ALA A 300 13.38 -6.08 -5.03
N SER A 301 12.17 -6.62 -5.24
CA SER A 301 11.64 -6.91 -6.58
C SER A 301 11.47 -5.63 -7.41
N HIS A 302 10.97 -4.55 -6.82
CA HIS A 302 10.89 -3.24 -7.47
C HIS A 302 12.29 -2.73 -7.87
N PHE A 303 13.25 -2.75 -6.95
CA PHE A 303 14.63 -2.31 -7.20
C PHE A 303 15.35 -3.15 -8.25
N HIS A 304 15.00 -4.43 -8.39
CA HIS A 304 15.55 -5.29 -9.44
C HIS A 304 15.26 -4.72 -10.85
N THR A 305 14.15 -4.02 -11.02
CA THR A 305 13.78 -3.39 -12.30
C THR A 305 14.71 -2.24 -12.71
N LEU A 306 15.38 -1.60 -11.74
CA LEU A 306 16.34 -0.52 -11.98
C LEU A 306 17.65 -1.04 -12.62
N LYS A 307 17.92 -2.35 -12.55
CA LYS A 307 19.17 -2.97 -13.03
C LYS A 307 20.45 -2.31 -12.50
N ASN A 308 20.36 -1.74 -11.29
CA ASN A 308 21.43 -1.00 -10.61
C ASN A 308 21.85 -1.77 -9.34
N GLU A 309 23.02 -2.38 -9.38
CA GLU A 309 23.54 -3.20 -8.27
C GLU A 309 23.92 -2.33 -7.05
N GLN A 310 24.38 -1.10 -7.26
CA GLN A 310 24.68 -0.18 -6.17
C GLN A 310 23.42 0.23 -5.42
N ALA A 311 22.33 0.53 -6.16
CA ALA A 311 21.02 0.81 -5.57
C ALA A 311 20.50 -0.39 -4.77
N MET A 312 20.68 -1.63 -5.27
CA MET A 312 20.29 -2.85 -4.55
C MET A 312 21.11 -3.06 -3.26
N GLN A 313 22.39 -2.75 -3.28
CA GLN A 313 23.23 -2.80 -2.08
C GLN A 313 22.83 -1.73 -1.06
N ALA A 314 22.54 -0.52 -1.53
CA ALA A 314 22.08 0.57 -0.69
C ALA A 314 20.69 0.27 -0.07
N LEU A 315 19.77 -0.31 -0.85
CA LEU A 315 18.50 -0.83 -0.35
C LEU A 315 18.70 -1.80 0.82
N PHE A 316 19.57 -2.80 0.61
CA PHE A 316 19.83 -3.81 1.64
C PHE A 316 20.40 -3.19 2.93
N VAL A 317 21.36 -2.27 2.81
CA VAL A 317 21.95 -1.57 3.98
C VAL A 317 20.89 -0.77 4.72
N THR A 318 20.02 -0.07 4.00
CA THR A 318 18.90 0.68 4.59
C THR A 318 17.91 -0.24 5.31
N HIS A 319 17.57 -1.39 4.72
CA HIS A 319 16.73 -2.39 5.41
C HIS A 319 17.42 -2.99 6.65
N CYS A 320 18.74 -3.22 6.61
CA CYS A 320 19.48 -3.64 7.80
C CYS A 320 19.39 -2.61 8.93
N ASP A 321 19.46 -1.32 8.60
CA ASP A 321 19.35 -0.24 9.57
C ASP A 321 17.94 -0.15 10.17
N ILE A 322 16.89 -0.16 9.33
CA ILE A 322 15.49 -0.22 9.76
C ILE A 322 15.24 -1.44 10.65
N PHE A 323 15.72 -2.62 10.23
CA PHE A 323 15.55 -3.85 10.99
C PHE A 323 16.22 -3.78 12.37
N ARG A 324 17.46 -3.30 12.41
CA ARG A 324 18.22 -3.12 13.65
C ARG A 324 17.52 -2.15 14.59
N LYS A 325 17.02 -1.05 14.05
CA LYS A 325 16.36 0.01 14.84
C LYS A 325 15.05 -0.45 15.46
N TYR A 326 14.22 -1.18 14.72
CA TYR A 326 12.82 -1.42 15.11
C TYR A 326 12.50 -2.89 15.43
N PHE A 327 13.25 -3.85 14.90
CA PHE A 327 12.86 -5.27 14.93
C PHE A 327 13.89 -6.20 15.57
N ALA A 328 15.13 -5.74 15.84
CA ALA A 328 16.19 -6.61 16.37
C ALA A 328 15.82 -7.27 17.71
N ALA A 329 15.13 -6.55 18.59
CA ALA A 329 14.66 -7.09 19.86
C ALA A 329 13.60 -8.19 19.68
N SER A 330 12.80 -8.12 18.62
CA SER A 330 11.73 -9.09 18.33
C SER A 330 12.25 -10.46 17.90
N LEU A 331 13.49 -10.58 17.42
CA LEU A 331 14.09 -11.88 17.09
C LEU A 331 14.49 -12.70 18.31
N ASN A 332 14.76 -12.06 19.44
CA ASN A 332 15.15 -12.72 20.68
C ASN A 332 13.95 -13.34 21.40
N ASP A 333 12.74 -12.95 21.03
CA ASP A 333 11.50 -13.53 21.54
C ASP A 333 11.11 -14.73 20.69
N SER A 334 11.18 -15.93 21.27
CA SER A 334 10.84 -17.18 20.61
C SER A 334 9.39 -17.19 20.06
N SER A 335 8.48 -16.43 20.67
CA SER A 335 7.08 -16.32 20.24
C SER A 335 6.95 -15.63 18.86
N HIS A 336 7.85 -14.71 18.54
CA HIS A 336 7.86 -13.96 17.27
C HIS A 336 8.40 -14.80 16.10
N ASN A 337 9.26 -15.78 16.38
CA ASN A 337 9.96 -16.58 15.35
C ASN A 337 9.24 -17.87 14.93
N THR A 338 8.38 -18.42 15.80
CA THR A 338 7.78 -19.75 15.60
C THR A 338 6.80 -19.81 14.42
N GLY A 339 6.14 -18.71 14.08
CA GLY A 339 5.12 -18.63 13.01
C GLY A 339 5.61 -18.10 11.66
N LEU A 340 6.89 -17.69 11.51
CA LEU A 340 7.37 -17.15 10.24
C LEU A 340 7.63 -18.25 9.21
N PRO A 341 7.17 -18.08 7.94
CA PRO A 341 7.56 -18.92 6.82
C PRO A 341 9.09 -18.97 6.64
N LEU A 342 9.62 -20.09 6.13
CA LEU A 342 11.06 -20.29 5.96
C LEU A 342 11.74 -19.18 5.16
N LEU A 343 11.09 -18.71 4.10
CA LEU A 343 11.56 -17.60 3.27
C LEU A 343 11.78 -16.32 4.10
N LEU A 344 10.79 -15.94 4.90
CA LEU A 344 10.86 -14.74 5.74
C LEU A 344 11.88 -14.90 6.88
N LYS A 345 12.06 -16.11 7.40
CA LYS A 345 13.18 -16.41 8.34
C LYS A 345 14.53 -16.15 7.68
N GLY A 346 14.69 -16.54 6.41
CA GLY A 346 15.90 -16.26 5.63
C GLY A 346 16.16 -14.77 5.47
N VAL A 347 15.11 -13.98 5.16
CA VAL A 347 15.21 -12.52 5.06
C VAL A 347 15.60 -11.91 6.41
N ALA A 348 14.88 -12.23 7.49
CA ALA A 348 15.17 -11.73 8.82
C ALA A 348 16.61 -12.01 9.24
N LEU A 349 17.11 -13.21 8.93
CA LEU A 349 18.47 -13.62 9.22
C LEU A 349 19.49 -12.86 8.37
N SER A 350 19.21 -12.64 7.07
CA SER A 350 20.11 -11.86 6.21
C SER A 350 20.24 -10.42 6.70
N LEU A 351 19.16 -9.79 7.14
CA LEU A 351 19.16 -8.44 7.69
C LEU A 351 19.86 -8.39 9.05
N SER A 352 19.58 -9.33 9.96
CA SER A 352 20.18 -9.36 11.31
C SER A 352 21.68 -9.58 11.29
N LYS A 353 22.20 -10.32 10.31
CA LYS A 353 23.63 -10.62 10.13
C LYS A 353 24.31 -9.77 9.08
N ALA A 354 23.62 -8.79 8.50
CA ALA A 354 24.09 -7.97 7.37
C ALA A 354 24.69 -8.81 6.23
N ASN A 355 24.02 -9.93 5.91
CA ASN A 355 24.49 -10.87 4.87
C ASN A 355 23.85 -10.56 3.54
N TYR A 356 24.43 -9.65 2.76
CA TYR A 356 23.93 -9.23 1.45
C TYR A 356 23.80 -10.39 0.47
N ARG A 357 24.73 -11.33 0.47
CA ARG A 357 24.69 -12.46 -0.48
C ARG A 357 23.48 -13.37 -0.23
N LEU A 358 23.16 -13.65 1.04
CA LEU A 358 21.95 -14.40 1.38
C LEU A 358 20.71 -13.63 0.97
N PHE A 359 20.64 -12.34 1.27
CA PHE A 359 19.53 -11.46 0.86
C PHE A 359 19.34 -11.48 -0.65
N ARG A 360 20.41 -11.25 -1.42
CA ARG A 360 20.40 -11.22 -2.88
C ARG A 360 19.92 -12.55 -3.47
N THR A 361 20.42 -13.68 -2.92
CA THR A 361 19.99 -15.02 -3.36
C THR A 361 18.48 -15.23 -3.14
N ILE A 362 17.92 -14.72 -2.06
CA ILE A 362 16.49 -14.82 -1.78
C ILE A 362 15.71 -13.90 -2.73
N ALA A 363 16.15 -12.67 -2.91
CA ALA A 363 15.49 -11.69 -3.78
C ALA A 363 15.48 -12.13 -5.25
N ASP A 364 16.52 -12.78 -5.73
CA ASP A 364 16.60 -13.30 -7.11
C ASP A 364 15.70 -14.53 -7.36
N CYS A 365 15.14 -15.13 -6.30
CA CYS A 365 14.23 -16.28 -6.40
C CYS A 365 12.74 -15.88 -6.50
N ILE A 366 12.43 -14.60 -6.38
CA ILE A 366 11.05 -14.06 -6.35
C ILE A 366 10.76 -13.34 -7.65
#